data_b026a9c3c11e1c9a663356ff15700fc1
#
_entry.id   b026a9c3c11e1c9a663356ff15700fc1
#
_cell.length_a   1.000
_cell.length_b   1.000
_cell.length_c   1.000
_cell.angle_alpha   90.00
_cell.angle_beta   90.00
_cell.angle_gamma   90.00
#
_symmetry.space_group_name_H-M   'P 1'
#
loop_
_entity.id
_entity.type
_entity.pdbx_description
1 polymer ?
#
loop_
_entity_poly.entity_id
_entity_poly.type
_entity_poly.pdbx_seq_one_letter_code
_entity_poly.pdbx_strand_id
1 'polypeptide(L)'
;MKPSVVVFCVPPVSVVDPTKVESGARLVSTTIKRSQVVSVDPRVKSVNYLPNMLMRLEALQAGADEAVSYDDSGHVSEGGAENIFIIMNRMFKTPGAGVLEGITRETVIEIAEEQGFKVETTNMTKYDLYNADEVFLCSTAGGIFPVTNIDGRVIGDGKVGHLTRKIIDAYETMLNTGMHGTKVL
;
A
#
# COMPACT_ATOMS: atom_id res chain seq x y z
N MET A 1 6.87 -9.17 -32.99
CA MET A 1 7.73 -9.66 -31.88
C MET A 1 6.93 -10.70 -31.11
N LYS A 2 7.50 -11.88 -30.78
CA LYS A 2 6.80 -12.86 -29.92
C LYS A 2 7.25 -12.63 -28.49
N PRO A 3 6.33 -12.48 -27.52
CA PRO A 3 6.69 -12.34 -26.11
C PRO A 3 7.29 -13.65 -25.58
N SER A 4 8.24 -13.53 -24.66
CA SER A 4 8.74 -14.67 -23.88
C SER A 4 8.14 -14.60 -22.47
N VAL A 5 7.72 -15.74 -21.95
CA VAL A 5 7.22 -15.89 -20.58
C VAL A 5 8.23 -16.72 -19.80
N VAL A 6 8.68 -16.21 -18.66
CA VAL A 6 9.57 -16.92 -17.74
C VAL A 6 8.86 -17.01 -16.39
N VAL A 7 8.76 -18.20 -15.84
CA VAL A 7 8.18 -18.46 -14.52
C VAL A 7 9.26 -19.08 -13.63
N PHE A 8 9.45 -18.51 -12.45
CA PHE A 8 10.35 -19.08 -11.44
C PHE A 8 9.74 -18.89 -10.03
N CYS A 9 10.03 -19.84 -9.17
CA CYS A 9 9.63 -19.80 -7.78
C CYS A 9 10.81 -19.33 -6.92
N VAL A 10 10.55 -18.38 -6.05
CA VAL A 10 11.51 -17.90 -5.04
C VAL A 10 10.88 -17.98 -3.66
N PRO A 11 11.68 -18.07 -2.58
CA PRO A 11 11.14 -17.92 -1.23
C PRO A 11 10.37 -16.61 -1.09
N PRO A 12 9.31 -16.56 -0.25
CA PRO A 12 8.57 -15.33 0.02
C PRO A 12 9.51 -14.21 0.48
N VAL A 13 9.39 -13.03 -0.12
CA VAL A 13 10.14 -11.84 0.27
C VAL A 13 9.13 -10.79 0.69
N SER A 14 9.24 -10.30 1.92
CA SER A 14 8.46 -9.16 2.39
C SER A 14 9.21 -7.86 2.13
N VAL A 15 8.53 -6.84 1.66
CA VAL A 15 9.09 -5.50 1.41
C VAL A 15 9.27 -4.76 2.73
N VAL A 16 8.34 -4.92 3.67
CA VAL A 16 8.41 -4.38 5.03
C VAL A 16 8.65 -5.53 6.00
N ASP A 17 9.36 -5.27 7.09
CA ASP A 17 9.61 -6.27 8.15
C ASP A 17 8.28 -6.82 8.66
N PRO A 18 8.04 -8.15 8.62
CA PRO A 18 6.79 -8.76 9.07
C PRO A 18 6.40 -8.43 10.51
N THR A 19 7.35 -8.12 11.39
CA THR A 19 7.06 -7.71 12.78
C THR A 19 6.28 -6.39 12.85
N LYS A 20 6.29 -5.60 11.77
CA LYS A 20 5.55 -4.33 11.68
C LYS A 20 4.03 -4.52 11.58
N VAL A 21 3.54 -5.71 11.27
CA VAL A 21 2.10 -6.01 11.33
C VAL A 21 1.54 -5.79 12.74
N GLU A 22 2.35 -6.05 13.78
CA GLU A 22 1.95 -5.85 15.17
C GLU A 22 2.26 -4.45 15.70
N SER A 23 3.39 -3.87 15.33
CA SER A 23 3.85 -2.58 15.87
C SER A 23 3.46 -1.36 15.02
N GLY A 24 3.09 -1.58 13.78
CA GLY A 24 2.93 -0.55 12.76
C GLY A 24 4.26 -0.08 12.17
N ALA A 25 4.22 0.27 10.90
CA ALA A 25 5.35 0.81 10.15
C ALA A 25 5.46 2.33 10.31
N ARG A 26 6.66 2.83 10.07
CA ARG A 26 6.98 4.26 9.99
C ARG A 26 7.23 4.64 8.54
N LEU A 27 6.49 5.62 8.04
CA LEU A 27 6.70 6.16 6.70
C LEU A 27 7.41 7.51 6.72
N VAL A 28 8.06 7.80 5.59
CA VAL A 28 8.56 9.14 5.27
C VAL A 28 8.00 9.60 3.93
N SER A 29 7.66 10.87 3.84
CA SER A 29 7.32 11.50 2.56
C SER A 29 8.58 11.62 1.71
N THR A 30 8.60 10.97 0.55
CA THR A 30 9.74 11.05 -0.37
C THR A 30 9.74 12.35 -1.17
N THR A 31 10.93 12.79 -1.58
CA THR A 31 11.10 13.86 -2.56
C THR A 31 10.92 13.37 -3.99
N ILE A 32 11.01 12.07 -4.21
CA ILE A 32 10.84 11.43 -5.51
C ILE A 32 9.37 11.48 -5.90
N LYS A 33 9.09 12.12 -7.03
CA LYS A 33 7.74 12.19 -7.58
C LYS A 33 7.41 10.91 -8.34
N ARG A 34 6.21 10.41 -8.14
CA ARG A 34 5.70 9.34 -8.96
C ARG A 34 5.52 9.84 -10.39
N SER A 35 6.00 9.06 -11.36
CA SER A 35 5.92 9.44 -12.77
C SER A 35 4.47 9.73 -13.17
N GLN A 36 4.27 10.85 -13.86
CA GLN A 36 2.96 11.16 -14.42
C GLN A 36 2.58 10.15 -15.52
N VAL A 37 1.29 9.90 -15.65
CA VAL A 37 0.66 9.08 -16.71
C VAL A 37 1.16 9.42 -18.13
N VAL A 38 1.66 10.64 -18.32
CA VAL A 38 2.17 11.15 -19.61
C VAL A 38 3.44 10.45 -20.08
N SER A 39 4.28 9.90 -19.17
CA SER A 39 5.55 9.25 -19.56
C SER A 39 5.49 7.74 -19.45
N VAL A 40 5.12 7.21 -18.31
CA VAL A 40 4.89 5.77 -18.07
C VAL A 40 3.70 5.64 -17.13
N ASP A 41 2.59 5.13 -17.64
CA ASP A 41 1.39 4.93 -16.84
C ASP A 41 1.69 3.93 -15.70
N PRO A 42 1.47 4.29 -14.42
CA PRO A 42 1.73 3.40 -13.28
C PRO A 42 0.96 2.08 -13.33
N ARG A 43 -0.16 2.02 -14.05
CA ARG A 43 -0.93 0.78 -14.28
C ARG A 43 -0.15 -0.25 -15.10
N VAL A 44 0.84 0.19 -15.88
CA VAL A 44 1.75 -0.70 -16.59
C VAL A 44 2.87 -1.13 -15.64
N LYS A 45 2.81 -2.37 -15.15
CA LYS A 45 3.85 -2.96 -14.29
C LYS A 45 5.11 -3.32 -15.09
N SER A 46 5.79 -2.29 -15.60
CA SER A 46 6.88 -2.37 -16.59
C SER A 46 8.24 -2.75 -16.00
N VAL A 47 8.34 -2.97 -14.68
CA VAL A 47 9.61 -3.21 -13.96
C VAL A 47 10.61 -2.04 -14.06
N ASN A 48 10.17 -0.84 -14.43
CA ASN A 48 10.99 0.36 -14.41
C ASN A 48 11.03 0.95 -12.99
N TYR A 49 11.73 0.27 -12.09
CA TYR A 49 11.67 0.48 -10.64
C TYR A 49 12.70 1.46 -10.08
N LEU A 50 13.46 2.16 -10.92
CA LEU A 50 14.47 3.12 -10.43
C LEU A 50 13.87 4.19 -9.47
N PRO A 51 12.75 4.85 -9.79
CA PRO A 51 12.13 5.78 -8.84
C PRO A 51 11.77 5.13 -7.51
N ASN A 52 11.21 3.93 -7.55
CA ASN A 52 10.82 3.16 -6.37
C ASN A 52 12.03 2.80 -5.49
N MET A 53 13.16 2.43 -6.10
CA MET A 53 14.42 2.17 -5.39
C MET A 53 14.97 3.43 -4.73
N LEU A 54 14.88 4.59 -5.39
CA LEU A 54 15.30 5.88 -4.81
C LEU A 54 14.40 6.26 -3.62
N MET A 55 13.09 6.06 -3.71
CA MET A 55 12.16 6.23 -2.59
C MET A 55 12.58 5.36 -1.40
N ARG A 56 12.88 4.09 -1.65
CA ARG A 56 13.34 3.16 -0.60
C ARG A 56 14.65 3.60 0.04
N LEU A 57 15.58 4.14 -0.73
CA LEU A 57 16.83 4.71 -0.20
C LEU A 57 16.58 5.92 0.70
N GLU A 58 15.67 6.83 0.31
CA GLU A 58 15.26 7.95 1.17
C GLU A 58 14.65 7.45 2.49
N ALA A 59 13.78 6.44 2.43
CA ALA A 59 13.20 5.84 3.63
C ALA A 59 14.28 5.28 4.56
N LEU A 60 15.21 4.50 4.03
CA LEU A 60 16.32 3.93 4.80
C LEU A 60 17.21 5.02 5.43
N GLN A 61 17.53 6.08 4.69
CA GLN A 61 18.32 7.20 5.20
C GLN A 61 17.60 7.97 6.32
N ALA A 62 16.27 8.05 6.25
CA ALA A 62 15.43 8.67 7.27
C ALA A 62 15.16 7.74 8.48
N GLY A 63 15.63 6.49 8.45
CA GLY A 63 15.33 5.48 9.48
C GLY A 63 13.86 5.08 9.49
N ALA A 64 13.16 5.21 8.35
CA ALA A 64 11.79 4.78 8.15
C ALA A 64 11.72 3.37 7.53
N ASP A 65 10.58 2.73 7.68
CA ASP A 65 10.34 1.38 7.16
C ASP A 65 9.98 1.42 5.67
N GLU A 66 9.31 2.49 5.19
CA GLU A 66 8.95 2.70 3.80
C GLU A 66 8.73 4.19 3.51
N ALA A 67 8.61 4.56 2.22
CA ALA A 67 8.30 5.92 1.78
C ALA A 67 6.91 5.99 1.16
N VAL A 68 6.30 7.18 1.22
CA VAL A 68 5.09 7.51 0.49
C VAL A 68 5.38 8.62 -0.52
N SER A 69 4.96 8.42 -1.76
CA SER A 69 5.14 9.37 -2.87
C SER A 69 3.89 10.21 -3.14
N TYR A 70 4.12 11.27 -3.87
CA TYR A 70 3.09 12.22 -4.29
C TYR A 70 3.24 12.50 -5.79
N ASP A 71 2.12 12.87 -6.42
CA ASP A 71 2.14 13.43 -7.77
C ASP A 71 2.62 14.89 -7.78
N ASP A 72 2.69 15.50 -8.96
CA ASP A 72 3.13 16.89 -9.11
C ASP A 72 2.12 17.91 -8.54
N SER A 73 0.88 17.51 -8.35
CA SER A 73 -0.16 18.32 -7.72
C SER A 73 -0.16 18.20 -6.19
N GLY A 74 0.70 17.33 -5.63
CA GLY A 74 0.80 17.07 -4.20
C GLY A 74 -0.20 16.06 -3.67
N HIS A 75 -0.91 15.34 -4.57
CA HIS A 75 -1.76 14.25 -4.14
C HIS A 75 -0.93 13.01 -3.81
N VAL A 76 -1.37 12.28 -2.80
CA VAL A 76 -0.79 10.99 -2.41
C VAL A 76 -0.90 10.02 -3.58
N SER A 77 0.19 9.34 -3.88
CA SER A 77 0.23 8.28 -4.88
C SER A 77 0.29 6.91 -4.18
N GLU A 78 1.47 6.36 -4.00
CA GLU A 78 1.65 5.01 -3.46
C GLU A 78 2.98 4.89 -2.70
N GLY A 79 3.21 3.76 -2.03
CA GLY A 79 4.50 3.40 -1.47
C GLY A 79 5.52 3.00 -2.55
N GLY A 80 6.69 2.52 -2.12
CA GLY A 80 7.74 2.05 -3.04
C GLY A 80 7.30 0.83 -3.86
N ALA A 81 6.52 -0.06 -3.28
CA ALA A 81 5.97 -1.25 -3.92
C ALA A 81 4.56 -1.61 -3.40
N GLU A 82 3.88 -0.68 -2.77
CA GLU A 82 2.60 -0.86 -2.08
C GLU A 82 1.60 0.22 -2.46
N ASN A 83 0.32 -0.16 -2.51
CA ASN A 83 -0.77 0.81 -2.46
C ASN A 83 -1.00 1.28 -1.03
N ILE A 84 -1.61 2.46 -0.87
CA ILE A 84 -1.89 3.06 0.43
C ILE A 84 -3.38 3.28 0.63
N PHE A 85 -3.83 3.05 1.86
CA PHE A 85 -5.18 3.35 2.32
C PHE A 85 -5.13 4.21 3.57
N ILE A 86 -6.11 5.07 3.72
CA ILE A 86 -6.44 5.73 4.98
C ILE A 86 -7.85 5.34 5.41
N ILE A 87 -8.09 5.35 6.71
CA ILE A 87 -9.43 5.25 7.29
C ILE A 87 -9.71 6.55 8.03
N MET A 88 -10.82 7.17 7.73
CA MET A 88 -11.26 8.40 8.36
C MET A 88 -12.77 8.33 8.59
N ASN A 89 -13.21 8.51 9.83
CA ASN A 89 -14.62 8.38 10.20
C ASN A 89 -15.25 7.06 9.71
N ARG A 90 -14.52 5.95 9.86
CA ARG A 90 -14.91 4.59 9.40
C ARG A 90 -15.08 4.44 7.88
N MET A 91 -14.66 5.39 7.09
CA MET A 91 -14.63 5.33 5.63
C MET A 91 -13.21 5.07 5.17
N PHE A 92 -13.05 4.10 4.28
CA PHE A 92 -11.78 3.75 3.65
C PHE A 92 -11.56 4.64 2.43
N LYS A 93 -10.36 5.18 2.28
CA LYS A 93 -9.97 5.96 1.11
C LYS A 93 -8.64 5.47 0.58
N THR A 94 -8.53 5.46 -0.75
CA THR A 94 -7.29 5.11 -1.46
C THR A 94 -7.15 5.97 -2.71
N PRO A 95 -5.96 6.29 -3.20
CA PRO A 95 -5.78 7.04 -4.43
C PRO A 95 -6.45 6.35 -5.62
N GLY A 96 -7.17 7.15 -6.43
CA GLY A 96 -7.90 6.68 -7.61
C GLY A 96 -7.14 6.82 -8.93
N ALA A 97 -6.06 7.62 -8.96
CA ALA A 97 -5.30 7.89 -10.17
C ALA A 97 -3.80 7.96 -9.87
N GLY A 98 -2.97 7.72 -10.88
CA GLY A 98 -1.52 7.80 -10.75
C GLY A 98 -0.90 6.70 -9.90
N VAL A 99 -1.56 5.56 -9.75
CA VAL A 99 -1.13 4.41 -8.94
C VAL A 99 -1.29 3.12 -9.73
N LEU A 100 -0.59 2.07 -9.29
CA LEU A 100 -0.84 0.72 -9.77
C LEU A 100 -2.20 0.24 -9.23
N GLU A 101 -3.05 -0.26 -10.12
CA GLU A 101 -4.29 -0.96 -9.75
C GLU A 101 -3.91 -2.36 -9.23
N GLY A 102 -3.48 -2.40 -7.96
CA GLY A 102 -2.96 -3.61 -7.31
C GLY A 102 -4.04 -4.63 -7.02
N ILE A 103 -3.76 -5.93 -7.27
CA ILE A 103 -4.70 -7.02 -6.94
C ILE A 103 -5.02 -7.02 -5.44
N THR A 104 -4.01 -6.88 -4.57
CA THR A 104 -4.25 -6.79 -3.12
C THR A 104 -5.07 -5.55 -2.76
N ARG A 105 -4.89 -4.44 -3.46
CA ARG A 105 -5.72 -3.24 -3.27
C ARG A 105 -7.20 -3.52 -3.59
N GLU A 106 -7.49 -4.15 -4.73
CA GLU A 106 -8.87 -4.53 -5.09
C GLU A 106 -9.46 -5.51 -4.07
N THR A 107 -8.71 -6.52 -3.64
CA THR A 107 -9.13 -7.45 -2.58
C THR A 107 -9.46 -6.72 -1.27
N VAL A 108 -8.67 -5.72 -0.86
CA VAL A 108 -8.96 -4.90 0.32
C VAL A 108 -10.27 -4.12 0.14
N ILE A 109 -10.52 -3.57 -1.05
CA ILE A 109 -11.78 -2.87 -1.36
C ILE A 109 -12.95 -3.84 -1.21
N GLU A 110 -12.89 -5.00 -1.84
CA GLU A 110 -13.92 -6.04 -1.77
C GLU A 110 -14.20 -6.45 -0.31
N ILE A 111 -13.17 -6.77 0.48
CA ILE A 111 -13.30 -7.14 1.89
C ILE A 111 -13.96 -6.02 2.70
N ALA A 112 -13.55 -4.76 2.49
CA ALA A 112 -14.11 -3.64 3.22
C ALA A 112 -15.60 -3.43 2.89
N GLU A 113 -15.98 -3.53 1.62
CA GLU A 113 -17.37 -3.40 1.16
C GLU A 113 -18.25 -4.56 1.65
N GLU A 114 -17.76 -5.80 1.61
CA GLU A 114 -18.46 -6.98 2.16
C GLU A 114 -18.71 -6.85 3.66
N GLN A 115 -17.83 -6.17 4.38
CA GLN A 115 -17.99 -5.87 5.81
C GLN A 115 -18.86 -4.62 6.07
N GLY A 116 -19.44 -4.03 5.04
CA GLY A 116 -20.37 -2.89 5.13
C GLY A 116 -19.67 -1.55 5.33
N PHE A 117 -18.36 -1.45 5.02
CA PHE A 117 -17.66 -0.16 5.02
C PHE A 117 -17.79 0.53 3.67
N LYS A 118 -17.85 1.86 3.69
CA LYS A 118 -17.74 2.65 2.47
C LYS A 118 -16.28 2.76 2.07
N VAL A 119 -15.99 2.50 0.79
CA VAL A 119 -14.68 2.72 0.19
C VAL A 119 -14.79 3.83 -0.86
N GLU A 120 -13.83 4.73 -0.88
CA GLU A 120 -13.76 5.85 -1.82
C GLU A 120 -12.37 5.88 -2.48
N THR A 121 -12.36 5.80 -3.80
CA THR A 121 -11.17 6.05 -4.60
C THR A 121 -11.14 7.54 -4.95
N THR A 122 -10.19 8.28 -4.35
CA THR A 122 -10.19 9.75 -4.40
C THR A 122 -8.78 10.32 -4.31
N ASN A 123 -8.63 11.59 -4.67
CA ASN A 123 -7.40 12.30 -4.41
C ASN A 123 -7.28 12.61 -2.91
N MET A 124 -6.11 12.32 -2.37
CA MET A 124 -5.75 12.60 -0.98
C MET A 124 -4.48 13.43 -0.94
N THR A 125 -4.30 14.20 0.12
CA THR A 125 -3.13 15.03 0.34
C THR A 125 -2.37 14.60 1.60
N LYS A 126 -1.24 15.22 1.89
CA LYS A 126 -0.56 15.05 3.18
C LYS A 126 -1.47 15.38 4.37
N TYR A 127 -2.38 16.34 4.19
CA TYR A 127 -3.34 16.68 5.24
C TYR A 127 -4.22 15.49 5.60
N ASP A 128 -4.71 14.77 4.59
CA ASP A 128 -5.56 13.60 4.81
C ASP A 128 -4.78 12.47 5.49
N LEU A 129 -3.51 12.22 5.08
CA LEU A 129 -2.66 11.23 5.74
C LEU A 129 -2.43 11.54 7.22
N TYR A 130 -2.10 12.81 7.55
CA TYR A 130 -1.76 13.19 8.92
C TYR A 130 -2.96 13.25 9.86
N ASN A 131 -4.18 13.40 9.32
CA ASN A 131 -5.42 13.47 10.09
C ASN A 131 -6.25 12.18 9.99
N ALA A 132 -5.72 11.14 9.38
CA ALA A 132 -6.38 9.85 9.32
C ALA A 132 -6.48 9.20 10.71
N ASP A 133 -7.57 8.49 10.95
CA ASP A 133 -7.72 7.66 12.15
C ASP A 133 -6.77 6.46 12.09
N GLU A 134 -6.65 5.84 10.89
CA GLU A 134 -5.77 4.71 10.62
C GLU A 134 -5.18 4.83 9.20
N VAL A 135 -3.96 4.31 9.01
CA VAL A 135 -3.29 4.22 7.70
C VAL A 135 -2.69 2.83 7.56
N PHE A 136 -2.73 2.27 6.36
CA PHE A 136 -2.02 1.03 6.05
C PHE A 136 -1.55 0.98 4.60
N LEU A 137 -0.55 0.15 4.35
CA LEU A 137 -0.05 -0.21 3.03
C LEU A 137 -0.52 -1.62 2.67
N CYS A 138 -0.63 -1.92 1.38
CA CYS A 138 -0.90 -3.28 0.93
C CYS A 138 -0.18 -3.63 -0.37
N SER A 139 0.30 -4.88 -0.45
CA SER A 139 0.95 -5.41 -1.65
C SER A 139 0.87 -6.94 -1.70
N THR A 140 1.11 -7.51 -2.89
CA THR A 140 1.15 -8.97 -3.07
C THR A 140 2.31 -9.62 -2.29
N ALA A 141 3.46 -8.96 -2.22
CA ALA A 141 4.65 -9.51 -1.57
C ALA A 141 4.60 -9.42 -0.04
N GLY A 142 3.82 -8.49 0.50
CA GLY A 142 3.84 -8.20 1.93
C GLY A 142 2.49 -8.28 2.63
N GLY A 143 1.39 -8.49 1.91
CA GLY A 143 0.06 -8.43 2.50
C GLY A 143 -0.32 -7.00 2.91
N ILE A 144 -0.82 -6.84 4.12
CA ILE A 144 -1.31 -5.57 4.67
C ILE A 144 -0.44 -5.14 5.85
N PHE A 145 0.10 -3.92 5.79
CA PHE A 145 0.97 -3.34 6.80
C PHE A 145 0.37 -2.09 7.42
N PRO A 146 0.02 -2.11 8.70
CA PRO A 146 -0.41 -0.92 9.42
C PRO A 146 0.69 0.14 9.46
N VAL A 147 0.30 1.41 9.44
CA VAL A 147 1.20 2.55 9.56
C VAL A 147 0.80 3.37 10.78
N THR A 148 1.74 3.59 11.69
CA THR A 148 1.51 4.30 12.94
C THR A 148 2.25 5.63 13.04
N ASN A 149 3.13 5.91 12.07
CA ASN A 149 3.89 7.17 12.03
C ASN A 149 4.19 7.58 10.59
N ILE A 150 4.03 8.85 10.26
CA ILE A 150 4.40 9.44 8.97
C ILE A 150 5.13 10.76 9.22
N ASP A 151 6.36 10.87 8.72
CA ASP A 151 7.22 12.06 8.89
C ASP A 151 7.43 12.45 10.37
N GLY A 152 7.53 11.47 11.26
CA GLY A 152 7.63 11.70 12.70
C GLY A 152 6.32 12.02 13.40
N ARG A 153 5.20 12.14 12.66
CA ARG A 153 3.87 12.39 13.21
C ARG A 153 3.19 11.07 13.53
N VAL A 154 2.64 10.98 14.71
CA VAL A 154 1.82 9.84 15.15
C VAL A 154 0.49 9.86 14.39
N ILE A 155 0.07 8.72 13.88
CA ILE A 155 -1.24 8.52 13.24
C ILE A 155 -2.21 7.94 14.27
N GLY A 156 -3.40 8.51 14.36
CA GLY A 156 -4.39 8.10 15.35
C GLY A 156 -3.84 8.19 16.78
N ASP A 157 -3.87 7.09 17.49
CA ASP A 157 -3.30 6.96 18.85
C ASP A 157 -1.88 6.34 18.88
N GLY A 158 -1.27 6.16 17.71
CA GLY A 158 0.06 5.56 17.57
C GLY A 158 0.09 4.04 17.63
N LYS A 159 -1.07 3.40 17.60
CA LYS A 159 -1.22 1.95 17.60
C LYS A 159 -1.83 1.46 16.29
N VAL A 160 -1.71 0.17 16.05
CA VAL A 160 -2.40 -0.48 14.93
C VAL A 160 -3.91 -0.37 15.14
N GLY A 161 -4.58 0.27 14.22
CA GLY A 161 -5.99 0.56 14.33
C GLY A 161 -6.87 -0.69 14.24
N HIS A 162 -8.03 -0.62 14.87
CA HIS A 162 -8.96 -1.75 14.96
C HIS A 162 -9.52 -2.16 13.59
N LEU A 163 -9.83 -1.19 12.73
CA LEU A 163 -10.37 -1.49 11.41
C LEU A 163 -9.30 -2.08 10.49
N THR A 164 -8.07 -1.57 10.56
CA THR A 164 -6.93 -2.16 9.85
C THR A 164 -6.71 -3.62 10.28
N ARG A 165 -6.75 -3.91 11.59
CA ARG A 165 -6.63 -5.28 12.11
C ARG A 165 -7.74 -6.19 11.55
N LYS A 166 -8.97 -5.69 11.55
CA LYS A 166 -10.12 -6.43 11.01
C LYS A 166 -9.95 -6.78 9.52
N ILE A 167 -9.38 -5.89 8.72
CA ILE A 167 -9.08 -6.16 7.31
C ILE A 167 -7.94 -7.18 7.17
N ILE A 168 -6.90 -7.09 8.00
CA ILE A 168 -5.81 -8.07 8.02
C ILE A 168 -6.37 -9.48 8.27
N ASP A 169 -7.15 -9.64 9.34
CA ASP A 169 -7.73 -10.95 9.73
C ASP A 169 -8.61 -11.54 8.62
N ALA A 170 -9.41 -10.70 7.95
CA ALA A 170 -10.24 -11.12 6.84
C ALA A 170 -9.42 -11.50 5.60
N TYR A 171 -8.40 -10.73 5.28
CA TYR A 171 -7.47 -11.02 4.19
C TYR A 171 -6.71 -12.34 4.41
N GLU A 172 -6.18 -12.57 5.60
CA GLU A 172 -5.51 -13.82 5.95
C GLU A 172 -6.47 -15.02 5.90
N THR A 173 -7.70 -14.85 6.35
CA THR A 173 -8.74 -15.88 6.23
C THR A 173 -9.00 -16.24 4.77
N MET A 174 -9.11 -15.24 3.89
CA MET A 174 -9.30 -15.45 2.46
C MET A 174 -8.12 -16.22 1.85
N LEU A 175 -6.88 -15.85 2.18
CA LEU A 175 -5.68 -16.56 1.69
C LEU A 175 -5.66 -18.01 2.14
N ASN A 176 -5.98 -18.28 3.41
CA ASN A 176 -5.95 -19.63 3.99
C ASN A 176 -7.08 -20.53 3.47
N THR A 177 -8.23 -19.97 3.09
CA THR A 177 -9.34 -20.73 2.50
C THR A 177 -9.16 -21.01 1.01
N GLY A 178 -8.19 -20.35 0.37
CA GLY A 178 -7.97 -20.47 -1.07
C GLY A 178 -9.08 -19.86 -1.92
N MET A 179 -9.90 -18.98 -1.34
CA MET A 179 -10.86 -18.17 -2.09
C MET A 179 -10.15 -17.45 -3.22
N HIS A 180 -10.68 -17.48 -4.44
CA HIS A 180 -10.04 -17.00 -5.67
C HIS A 180 -8.76 -17.76 -6.11
N GLY A 181 -8.37 -18.79 -5.37
CA GLY A 181 -7.23 -19.64 -5.73
C GLY A 181 -7.61 -20.78 -6.68
N THR A 182 -6.64 -21.24 -7.48
CA THR A 182 -6.76 -22.47 -8.23
C THR A 182 -6.06 -23.58 -7.47
N LYS A 183 -6.79 -24.65 -7.14
CA LYS A 183 -6.20 -25.82 -6.47
C LYS A 183 -5.16 -26.45 -7.39
N VAL A 184 -3.93 -26.53 -6.91
CA VAL A 184 -2.84 -27.26 -7.56
C VAL A 184 -2.80 -28.67 -6.98
N LEU A 185 -2.73 -29.69 -7.87
CA LEU A 185 -2.67 -31.12 -7.49
C LEU A 185 -1.33 -31.44 -6.84
#